data_6790f11398fbfd04b830ed93ce6c9711
#
_entry.id   6790f11398fbfd04b830ed93ce6c9711
#
_cell.length_a   1.000
_cell.length_b   1.000
_cell.length_c   1.000
_cell.angle_alpha   90.00
_cell.angle_beta   90.00
_cell.angle_gamma   90.00
#
_symmetry.space_group_name_H-M   'P 1'
#
loop_
_entity.id
_entity.type
_entity.pdbx_description
1 polymer ?
#
loop_
_entity_poly.entity_id
_entity_poly.type
_entity_poly.pdbx_seq_one_letter_code
_entity_poly.pdbx_strand_id
1 'polypeptide(L)'
;MNVNIALLTVTDTRTLKTDKSGNILXKKFKKSGHNLVERKICKDNKKDIKKILKNWIKKKKLDVIITTGGTGLTGRDITPEAIEEIADKQIPGFGEVFRYVSLSTVGTSSIQSRACAVLAKGKYIFALPGSSGGVTDAWDKILVHQLDINHKPCNFVELFPRLKEK
;
A
#
# COMPACT_ATOMS: atom_id res chain seq x y z
N MET A 1 -15.82 6.79 -8.75
CA MET A 1 -15.85 5.32 -8.50
C MET A 1 -15.23 5.02 -7.14
N ASN A 2 -15.90 4.20 -6.31
CA ASN A 2 -15.38 3.85 -4.99
C ASN A 2 -14.48 2.62 -5.10
N VAL A 3 -13.26 2.70 -4.60
CA VAL A 3 -12.29 1.60 -4.63
C VAL A 3 -12.44 0.76 -3.36
N ASN A 4 -12.40 -0.56 -3.49
CA ASN A 4 -12.49 -1.49 -2.38
C ASN A 4 -11.07 -1.86 -1.91
N ILE A 5 -10.72 -1.42 -0.71
CA ILE A 5 -9.35 -1.48 -0.19
C ILE A 5 -9.28 -2.45 1.01
N ALA A 6 -8.23 -3.28 1.04
CA ALA A 6 -7.85 -4.02 2.23
C ALA A 6 -6.57 -3.41 2.81
N LEU A 7 -6.49 -3.34 4.13
CA LEU A 7 -5.36 -2.73 4.85
C LEU A 7 -4.68 -3.76 5.74
N LEU A 8 -3.38 -3.96 5.54
CA LEU A 8 -2.55 -4.82 6.36
C LEU A 8 -1.49 -3.99 7.08
N THR A 9 -1.51 -3.99 8.41
CA THR A 9 -0.43 -3.38 9.18
C THR A 9 0.56 -4.47 9.59
N VAL A 10 1.81 -4.29 9.18
CA VAL A 10 2.90 -5.22 9.49
C VAL A 10 3.68 -4.63 10.66
N THR A 11 3.64 -5.31 11.79
CA THR A 11 4.26 -4.79 13.03
C THR A 11 4.36 -5.88 14.09
N ASP A 12 5.44 -5.88 14.84
CA ASP A 12 5.62 -6.80 15.97
C ASP A 12 5.00 -6.26 17.26
N THR A 13 4.67 -4.95 17.33
CA THR A 13 4.36 -4.29 18.60
C THR A 13 2.97 -3.65 18.69
N ARG A 14 2.31 -3.38 17.56
CA ARG A 14 1.03 -2.66 17.59
C ARG A 14 -0.16 -3.61 17.59
N THR A 15 -1.27 -3.11 18.12
CA THR A 15 -2.60 -3.74 18.05
C THR A 15 -3.50 -2.82 17.21
N LEU A 16 -4.71 -3.28 16.87
CA LEU A 16 -5.66 -2.42 16.13
C LEU A 16 -5.94 -1.10 16.87
N LYS A 17 -5.87 -1.10 18.21
CA LYS A 17 -6.10 0.12 19.00
C LYS A 17 -4.91 1.08 18.93
N THR A 18 -3.69 0.55 18.90
CA THR A 18 -2.45 1.36 18.96
C THR A 18 -1.82 1.62 17.59
N ASP A 19 -2.41 1.10 16.52
CA ASP A 19 -1.92 1.21 15.14
C ASP A 19 -2.25 2.60 14.57
N LYS A 20 -1.36 3.56 14.82
CA LYS A 20 -1.56 4.95 14.38
C LYS A 20 -1.62 5.08 12.87
N SER A 21 -0.67 4.46 12.15
CA SER A 21 -0.61 4.55 10.68
C SER A 21 -1.84 3.94 10.02
N GLY A 22 -2.25 2.76 10.49
CA GLY A 22 -3.48 2.13 9.98
C GLY A 22 -4.72 2.96 10.28
N ASN A 23 -4.79 3.58 11.47
CA ASN A 23 -5.93 4.44 11.83
C ASN A 23 -5.99 5.69 10.95
N ILE A 24 -4.84 6.27 10.59
CA ILE A 24 -4.77 7.40 9.65
C ILE A 24 -5.29 6.96 8.28
N LEU A 25 -4.81 5.86 7.79
CA LEU A 25 -5.28 5.34 6.49
C LEU A 25 -6.79 5.08 6.47
N UNK A 26 -7.28 4.49 7.43
CA UNK A 26 -8.49 4.23 7.53
C UNK A 26 -9.29 5.35 7.39
N LYS A 27 -9.10 6.51 8.08
CA LYS A 27 -9.79 7.81 7.98
C LYS A 27 -9.69 8.41 6.57
N LYS A 28 -8.53 8.31 5.97
CA LYS A 28 -8.29 8.84 4.62
C LYS A 28 -9.13 8.10 3.57
N PHE A 29 -9.22 6.77 3.63
CA PHE A 29 -10.06 5.99 2.72
C PHE A 29 -11.51 6.49 2.79
N LYS A 30 -12.04 6.60 4.00
CA LYS A 30 -13.42 7.06 4.21
C LYS A 30 -13.64 8.47 3.66
N LYS A 31 -12.70 9.39 3.93
CA LYS A 31 -12.79 10.77 3.46
C LYS A 31 -12.80 10.84 1.92
N SER A 32 -12.08 9.94 1.27
CA SER A 32 -12.01 9.88 -0.21
C SER A 32 -13.14 9.03 -0.82
N GLY A 33 -14.08 8.54 -0.02
CA GLY A 33 -15.22 7.76 -0.52
C GLY A 33 -14.89 6.31 -0.86
N HIS A 34 -13.76 5.80 -0.42
CA HIS A 34 -13.38 4.40 -0.67
C HIS A 34 -13.87 3.48 0.44
N ASN A 35 -14.02 2.21 0.10
CA ASN A 35 -14.53 1.19 1.02
C ASN A 35 -13.39 0.40 1.66
N LEU A 36 -13.32 0.38 2.99
CA LEU A 36 -12.42 -0.53 3.69
C LEU A 36 -13.11 -1.90 3.81
N VAL A 37 -12.64 -2.86 3.00
CA VAL A 37 -13.23 -4.21 2.94
C VAL A 37 -12.72 -5.08 4.09
N GLU A 38 -11.44 -4.95 4.42
CA GLU A 38 -10.84 -5.77 5.47
C GLU A 38 -9.61 -5.06 6.04
N ARG A 39 -9.38 -5.23 7.35
CA ARG A 39 -8.19 -4.72 8.03
C ARG A 39 -7.60 -5.82 8.89
N LYS A 40 -6.30 -6.03 8.78
CA LYS A 40 -5.57 -7.00 9.61
C LYS A 40 -4.24 -6.42 10.09
N ILE A 41 -3.74 -7.00 11.15
CA ILE A 41 -2.36 -6.81 11.62
C ILE A 41 -1.67 -8.17 11.55
N CYS A 42 -0.41 -8.16 11.17
CA CYS A 42 0.43 -9.34 11.27
C CYS A 42 1.84 -8.94 11.69
N LYS A 43 2.58 -9.92 12.17
CA LYS A 43 3.99 -9.73 12.55
C LYS A 43 4.87 -9.56 11.32
N ASP A 44 6.08 -9.04 11.53
CA ASP A 44 7.11 -8.90 10.51
C ASP A 44 7.67 -10.28 10.14
N ASN A 45 6.84 -11.07 9.47
CA ASN A 45 7.15 -12.44 9.04
C ASN A 45 6.68 -12.63 7.61
N LYS A 46 7.62 -12.96 6.72
CA LYS A 46 7.33 -13.05 5.28
C LYS A 46 6.25 -14.09 4.94
N LYS A 47 6.23 -15.24 5.63
CA LYS A 47 5.23 -16.29 5.37
C LYS A 47 3.83 -15.81 5.73
N ASP A 48 3.69 -15.11 6.87
CA ASP A 48 2.39 -14.61 7.33
C ASP A 48 1.86 -13.50 6.42
N ILE A 49 2.74 -12.56 6.05
CA ILE A 49 2.39 -11.49 5.11
C ILE A 49 1.89 -12.12 3.79
N LYS A 50 2.68 -13.02 3.20
CA LYS A 50 2.33 -13.70 1.94
C LYS A 50 1.02 -14.47 2.05
N LYS A 51 0.78 -15.17 3.16
CA LYS A 51 -0.44 -15.94 3.39
C LYS A 51 -1.68 -15.03 3.33
N ILE A 52 -1.62 -13.89 4.02
CA ILE A 52 -2.72 -12.92 4.03
C ILE A 52 -2.93 -12.34 2.63
N LEU A 53 -1.85 -11.88 2.00
CA LEU A 53 -1.93 -11.26 0.67
C LEU A 53 -2.45 -12.25 -0.39
N LYS A 54 -1.98 -13.51 -0.37
CA LYS A 54 -2.45 -14.54 -1.30
C LYS A 54 -3.94 -14.85 -1.14
N ASN A 55 -4.45 -14.76 0.09
CA ASN A 55 -5.89 -14.91 0.32
C ASN A 55 -6.65 -13.69 -0.22
N TRP A 56 -6.11 -12.49 0.01
CA TRP A 56 -6.77 -11.26 -0.41
C TRP A 56 -6.80 -11.07 -1.93
N ILE A 57 -5.73 -11.42 -2.66
CA ILE A 57 -5.71 -11.27 -4.12
C ILE A 57 -6.75 -12.16 -4.82
N LYS A 58 -7.24 -13.21 -4.16
CA LYS A 58 -8.30 -14.08 -4.69
C LYS A 58 -9.70 -13.47 -4.52
N LYS A 59 -9.88 -12.46 -3.69
CA LYS A 59 -11.21 -11.89 -3.41
C LYS A 59 -11.69 -11.04 -4.59
N LYS A 60 -12.82 -11.43 -5.20
CA LYS A 60 -13.34 -10.74 -6.40
C LYS A 60 -13.66 -9.27 -6.16
N LYS A 61 -14.22 -8.95 -4.98
CA LYS A 61 -14.66 -7.59 -4.65
C LYS A 61 -13.54 -6.65 -4.18
N LEU A 62 -12.31 -7.14 -4.07
CA LEU A 62 -11.19 -6.32 -3.62
C LEU A 62 -10.45 -5.75 -4.83
N ASP A 63 -10.09 -4.48 -4.79
CA ASP A 63 -9.41 -3.80 -5.89
C ASP A 63 -7.94 -3.51 -5.55
N VAL A 64 -7.72 -3.02 -4.32
CA VAL A 64 -6.40 -2.51 -3.89
C VAL A 64 -6.07 -3.09 -2.51
N ILE A 65 -4.81 -3.42 -2.32
CA ILE A 65 -4.27 -3.80 -1.01
C ILE A 65 -3.23 -2.75 -0.63
N ILE A 66 -3.35 -2.23 0.59
CA ILE A 66 -2.33 -1.33 1.14
C ILE A 66 -1.72 -2.01 2.35
N THR A 67 -0.40 -2.12 2.38
CA THR A 67 0.32 -2.55 3.57
C THR A 67 1.03 -1.35 4.17
N THR A 68 1.18 -1.31 5.49
CA THR A 68 1.96 -0.27 6.17
C THR A 68 2.87 -0.95 7.21
N GLY A 69 4.14 -0.59 7.17
CA GLY A 69 5.18 -1.17 8.02
C GLY A 69 6.08 -2.17 7.30
N GLY A 70 7.23 -2.40 7.87
CA GLY A 70 8.20 -3.38 7.37
C GLY A 70 8.89 -2.99 6.07
N THR A 71 9.01 -1.68 5.78
CA THR A 71 9.64 -1.19 4.54
C THR A 71 10.98 -0.49 4.76
N GLY A 72 11.59 -0.64 5.93
CA GLY A 72 12.91 -0.06 6.23
C GLY A 72 14.05 -1.00 5.82
N LEU A 73 15.20 -0.78 6.45
CA LEU A 73 16.45 -1.47 6.09
C LEU A 73 16.91 -2.49 7.13
N THR A 74 16.16 -2.66 8.22
CA THR A 74 16.58 -3.61 9.26
C THR A 74 16.27 -5.05 8.82
N GLY A 75 16.88 -6.01 9.50
CA GLY A 75 16.62 -7.43 9.20
C GLY A 75 15.18 -7.87 9.44
N ARG A 76 14.39 -7.06 10.17
CA ARG A 76 12.97 -7.34 10.37
C ARG A 76 12.09 -6.78 9.26
N ASP A 77 12.58 -5.79 8.52
CA ASP A 77 11.82 -5.17 7.45
C ASP A 77 11.79 -6.11 6.24
N ILE A 78 10.64 -6.71 5.95
CA ILE A 78 10.53 -7.79 4.97
C ILE A 78 9.30 -7.65 4.06
N THR A 79 8.54 -6.54 4.20
CA THR A 79 7.32 -6.36 3.43
C THR A 79 7.58 -6.27 1.91
N PRO A 80 8.58 -5.51 1.43
CA PRO A 80 8.84 -5.48 -0.01
C PRO A 80 9.12 -6.87 -0.59
N GLU A 81 9.95 -7.67 0.07
CA GLU A 81 10.28 -9.01 -0.39
C GLU A 81 9.05 -9.91 -0.43
N ALA A 82 8.13 -9.74 0.54
CA ALA A 82 6.91 -10.54 0.59
C ALA A 82 5.97 -10.22 -0.59
N ILE A 83 5.84 -8.93 -0.95
CA ILE A 83 4.95 -8.55 -2.05
C ILE A 83 5.58 -8.84 -3.42
N GLU A 84 6.90 -8.70 -3.55
CA GLU A 84 7.60 -8.99 -4.80
C GLU A 84 7.48 -10.47 -5.19
N GLU A 85 7.52 -11.37 -4.22
CA GLU A 85 7.39 -12.82 -4.49
C GLU A 85 6.00 -13.23 -5.01
N ILE A 86 4.99 -12.38 -4.89
CA ILE A 86 3.64 -12.70 -5.38
C ILE A 86 3.24 -11.80 -6.56
N ALA A 87 4.15 -10.94 -7.01
CA ALA A 87 3.87 -9.94 -8.04
C ALA A 87 3.83 -10.57 -9.44
N ASP A 88 2.89 -10.12 -10.26
CA ASP A 88 2.92 -10.36 -11.71
C ASP A 88 3.75 -9.27 -12.40
N LYS A 89 3.69 -8.02 -11.90
CA LYS A 89 4.46 -6.88 -12.41
C LYS A 89 4.85 -5.96 -11.27
N GLN A 90 6.03 -5.37 -11.34
CA GLN A 90 6.45 -4.32 -10.41
C GLN A 90 5.99 -2.96 -10.94
N ILE A 91 5.79 -2.01 -10.01
CA ILE A 91 5.43 -0.62 -10.34
C ILE A 91 6.50 0.29 -9.72
N PRO A 92 7.70 0.33 -10.31
CA PRO A 92 8.82 1.05 -9.68
C PRO A 92 8.55 2.55 -9.53
N GLY A 93 7.78 3.13 -10.45
CA GLY A 93 7.43 4.55 -10.39
C GLY A 93 6.75 4.97 -9.10
N PHE A 94 6.00 4.07 -8.45
CA PHE A 94 5.40 4.41 -7.16
C PHE A 94 6.48 4.72 -6.11
N GLY A 95 7.46 3.84 -5.98
CA GLY A 95 8.54 4.04 -5.00
C GLY A 95 9.39 5.26 -5.32
N GLU A 96 9.65 5.51 -6.60
CA GLU A 96 10.40 6.69 -7.07
C GLU A 96 9.67 7.97 -6.67
N VAL A 97 8.38 8.09 -7.02
CA VAL A 97 7.57 9.27 -6.69
C VAL A 97 7.43 9.41 -5.17
N PHE A 98 7.23 8.29 -4.45
CA PHE A 98 7.11 8.35 -3.00
C PHE A 98 8.37 8.95 -2.35
N ARG A 99 9.56 8.48 -2.74
CA ARG A 99 10.80 9.01 -2.19
C ARG A 99 11.00 10.48 -2.57
N TYR A 100 10.62 10.86 -3.79
CA TYR A 100 10.68 12.25 -4.25
C TYR A 100 9.79 13.17 -3.39
N VAL A 101 8.50 12.80 -3.19
CA VAL A 101 7.61 13.67 -2.40
C VAL A 101 7.98 13.68 -0.92
N SER A 102 8.63 12.63 -0.43
CA SER A 102 9.09 12.56 0.96
C SER A 102 10.27 13.49 1.23
N LEU A 103 11.03 13.90 0.19
CA LEU A 103 12.13 14.87 0.36
C LEU A 103 11.66 16.14 1.07
N SER A 104 10.43 16.60 0.78
CA SER A 104 9.92 17.83 1.38
C SER A 104 9.61 17.70 2.87
N THR A 105 9.45 16.48 3.38
CA THR A 105 9.07 16.25 4.79
C THR A 105 10.20 15.68 5.63
N VAL A 106 11.01 14.79 5.07
CA VAL A 106 12.09 14.12 5.83
C VAL A 106 13.49 14.31 5.22
N GLY A 107 13.59 15.12 4.18
CA GLY A 107 14.88 15.38 3.53
C GLY A 107 15.50 14.09 2.99
N THR A 108 16.83 14.01 3.05
CA THR A 108 17.58 12.87 2.53
C THR A 108 17.26 11.54 3.24
N SER A 109 16.59 11.57 4.40
CA SER A 109 16.14 10.32 5.05
C SER A 109 15.19 9.52 4.18
N SER A 110 14.57 10.14 3.17
CA SER A 110 13.72 9.44 2.19
C SER A 110 14.43 8.28 1.48
N ILE A 111 15.76 8.36 1.34
CA ILE A 111 16.58 7.32 0.69
C ILE A 111 16.50 5.97 1.43
N GLN A 112 16.19 5.99 2.73
CA GLN A 112 16.08 4.75 3.51
C GLN A 112 14.76 4.00 3.29
N SER A 113 13.78 4.62 2.62
CA SER A 113 12.48 4.00 2.41
C SER A 113 12.51 3.03 1.23
N ARG A 114 12.05 1.79 1.47
CA ARG A 114 11.83 0.80 0.41
C ARG A 114 10.35 0.67 0.05
N ALA A 115 9.58 1.77 0.24
CA ALA A 115 8.19 1.81 -0.22
C ALA A 115 8.12 1.44 -1.70
N CYS A 116 7.18 0.56 -2.06
CA CYS A 116 7.09 -0.01 -3.40
C CYS A 116 5.65 -0.40 -3.73
N ALA A 117 5.41 -0.73 -4.99
CA ALA A 117 4.09 -1.21 -5.41
C ALA A 117 4.24 -2.27 -6.49
N VAL A 118 3.25 -3.17 -6.52
CA VAL A 118 3.20 -4.25 -7.51
C VAL A 118 1.76 -4.47 -7.97
N LEU A 119 1.63 -5.14 -9.13
CA LEU A 119 0.39 -5.71 -9.60
C LEU A 119 0.42 -7.21 -9.35
N ALA A 120 -0.63 -7.77 -8.74
CA ALA A 120 -0.75 -9.21 -8.48
C ALA A 120 -2.18 -9.68 -8.75
N LYS A 121 -2.35 -10.55 -9.76
CA LYS A 121 -3.66 -11.14 -10.14
C LYS A 121 -4.74 -10.07 -10.37
N GLY A 122 -4.35 -8.95 -10.99
CA GLY A 122 -5.28 -7.86 -11.31
C GLY A 122 -5.63 -6.98 -10.13
N LYS A 123 -4.77 -6.94 -9.10
CA LYS A 123 -4.94 -6.06 -7.94
C LYS A 123 -3.66 -5.28 -7.69
N TYR A 124 -3.79 -4.01 -7.36
CA TYR A 124 -2.64 -3.22 -6.93
C TYR A 124 -2.32 -3.53 -5.46
N ILE A 125 -1.04 -3.64 -5.16
CA ILE A 125 -0.55 -3.76 -3.78
C ILE A 125 0.49 -2.67 -3.56
N PHE A 126 0.24 -1.80 -2.57
CA PHE A 126 1.15 -0.70 -2.21
C PHE A 126 1.73 -0.98 -0.83
N ALA A 127 3.06 -0.97 -0.71
CA ALA A 127 3.75 -1.11 0.57
C ALA A 127 4.24 0.26 1.03
N LEU A 128 3.65 0.75 2.11
CA LEU A 128 3.91 2.07 2.68
C LEU A 128 4.74 1.96 3.96
N PRO A 129 5.49 2.99 4.34
CA PRO A 129 6.18 3.00 5.62
C PRO A 129 5.22 2.85 6.81
N GLY A 130 5.76 2.45 7.95
CA GLY A 130 4.99 2.32 9.18
C GLY A 130 4.78 3.63 9.94
N SER A 131 5.41 4.72 9.51
CA SER A 131 5.30 6.00 10.20
C SER A 131 4.04 6.77 9.79
N SER A 132 3.50 7.56 10.72
CA SER A 132 2.32 8.40 10.46
C SER A 132 2.57 9.41 9.34
N GLY A 133 3.76 10.00 9.30
CA GLY A 133 4.14 10.94 8.24
C GLY A 133 4.22 10.25 6.88
N GLY A 134 4.86 9.07 6.84
CA GLY A 134 5.02 8.31 5.59
C GLY A 134 3.69 7.91 4.96
N VAL A 135 2.74 7.40 5.77
CA VAL A 135 1.43 7.04 5.21
C VAL A 135 0.63 8.28 4.79
N THR A 136 0.82 9.40 5.50
CA THR A 136 0.19 10.67 5.13
C THR A 136 0.73 11.16 3.78
N ASP A 137 2.04 11.20 3.61
CA ASP A 137 2.65 11.60 2.34
C ASP A 137 2.21 10.68 1.19
N ALA A 138 2.26 9.36 1.40
CA ALA A 138 1.87 8.41 0.37
C ALA A 138 0.42 8.61 -0.07
N TRP A 139 -0.47 8.84 0.89
CA TRP A 139 -1.89 9.02 0.56
C TRP A 139 -2.14 10.40 -0.06
N ASP A 140 -1.78 11.46 0.65
CA ASP A 140 -2.20 12.82 0.27
C ASP A 140 -1.51 13.32 -1.00
N LYS A 141 -0.27 12.86 -1.24
CA LYS A 141 0.50 13.36 -2.39
C LYS A 141 0.43 12.44 -3.61
N ILE A 142 0.02 11.16 -3.42
CA ILE A 142 0.05 10.17 -4.52
C ILE A 142 -1.29 9.44 -4.62
N LEU A 143 -1.66 8.63 -3.61
CA LEU A 143 -2.74 7.66 -3.75
C LEU A 143 -4.11 8.29 -3.86
N VAL A 144 -4.36 9.43 -3.20
CA VAL A 144 -5.64 10.14 -3.30
C VAL A 144 -5.94 10.52 -4.75
N HIS A 145 -4.90 10.86 -5.51
CA HIS A 145 -5.02 11.21 -6.93
C HIS A 145 -5.10 9.97 -7.81
N GLN A 146 -4.21 9.03 -7.57
CA GLN A 146 -4.10 7.83 -8.42
C GLN A 146 -5.25 6.82 -8.22
N LEU A 147 -5.99 6.93 -7.12
CA LEU A 147 -7.19 6.12 -6.87
C LEU A 147 -8.49 6.90 -7.14
N ASP A 148 -8.40 8.08 -7.77
CA ASP A 148 -9.57 8.84 -8.23
C ASP A 148 -9.70 8.70 -9.75
N ILE A 149 -10.83 8.16 -10.22
CA ILE A 149 -11.14 7.99 -11.65
C ILE A 149 -11.13 9.30 -12.43
N ASN A 150 -11.34 10.42 -11.75
CA ASN A 150 -11.39 11.73 -12.38
C ASN A 150 -10.01 12.40 -12.54
N HIS A 151 -8.99 11.83 -11.90
CA HIS A 151 -7.63 12.41 -11.99
C HIS A 151 -7.03 12.24 -13.40
N LYS A 152 -6.48 13.33 -13.94
CA LYS A 152 -5.91 13.35 -15.29
C LYS A 152 -4.42 13.71 -15.22
N PRO A 153 -3.62 13.29 -16.22
CA PRO A 153 -4.01 12.63 -17.49
C PRO A 153 -4.34 11.14 -17.35
N CYS A 154 -3.87 10.44 -16.30
CA CYS A 154 -4.12 9.02 -16.12
C CYS A 154 -4.12 8.67 -14.63
N ASN A 155 -4.76 7.56 -14.29
CA ASN A 155 -4.87 7.08 -12.92
C ASN A 155 -4.97 5.55 -12.90
N PHE A 156 -4.74 4.94 -11.74
CA PHE A 156 -4.77 3.47 -11.61
C PHE A 156 -6.18 2.90 -11.79
N VAL A 157 -7.23 3.68 -11.45
CA VAL A 157 -8.62 3.18 -11.48
C VAL A 157 -9.09 2.90 -12.91
N GLU A 158 -8.72 3.76 -13.86
CA GLU A 158 -9.13 3.57 -15.27
C GLU A 158 -8.54 2.29 -15.88
N LEU A 159 -7.48 1.75 -15.29
CA LEU A 159 -6.86 0.51 -15.78
C LEU A 159 -7.50 -0.77 -15.21
N PHE A 160 -8.36 -0.68 -14.18
CA PHE A 160 -8.94 -1.88 -13.56
C PHE A 160 -9.53 -2.89 -14.55
N PRO A 161 -10.33 -2.46 -15.58
CA PRO A 161 -10.92 -3.44 -16.51
C PRO A 161 -9.86 -4.20 -17.33
N ARG A 162 -8.68 -3.60 -17.49
CA ARG A 162 -7.63 -4.10 -18.37
C ARG A 162 -6.51 -4.84 -17.67
N LEU A 163 -6.51 -4.86 -16.32
CA LEU A 163 -5.38 -5.43 -15.56
C LEU A 163 -5.15 -6.93 -15.80
N LYS A 164 -6.14 -7.62 -16.37
CA LYS A 164 -6.06 -9.06 -16.63
C LYS A 164 -6.01 -9.40 -18.12
N GLU A 165 -5.85 -8.41 -18.97
CA GLU A 165 -5.68 -8.65 -20.40
C GLU A 165 -4.43 -9.50 -20.65
N LYS A 166 -4.52 -10.45 -21.61
CA LYS A 166 -3.42 -11.31 -22.05
C LYS A 166 -2.82 -10.81 -23.36
#